data_340f201ac379a3e7847ba663bcae6d44
#
_entry.id   340f201ac379a3e7847ba663bcae6d44
#
_cell.length_a   1.000
_cell.length_b   1.000
_cell.length_c   1.000
_cell.angle_alpha   90.00
_cell.angle_beta   90.00
_cell.angle_gamma   90.00
#
_symmetry.space_group_name_H-M   'P 1'
#
loop_
_entity.id
_entity.type
_entity.pdbx_description
1 polymer ?
#
loop_
_entity_poly.entity_id
_entity_poly.type
_entity_poly.pdbx_seq_one_letter_code
_entity_poly.pdbx_strand_id
1 'polypeptide(L)'
;IAELRRLQQSKVREALAYAFDFEWSNKTLFYGQYTRTRSYFMNSELEAKGLPSPAELKILEPLRGQIPDEVFTKEYNPPKTDGTGNIREGLRTALGLLKQAGWSIKDGKLTNEKSGEKMAFEILLVSPQFERIALPFTENLKRLGIDASVRTVDTAQFQKRSDEFDFDMVVESWGQSESPGNEQRDFWGSEAADQQG
;
A
#
# COMPACT_ATOMS: atom_id res chain seq x y z
N ILE A 1 -7.22 -8.56 -15.84
CA ILE A 1 -5.86 -7.95 -16.02
C ILE A 1 -5.94 -6.43 -16.27
N ALA A 2 -6.95 -5.93 -17.00
CA ALA A 2 -7.10 -4.48 -17.22
C ALA A 2 -7.50 -3.71 -15.94
N GLU A 3 -8.25 -4.33 -15.06
CA GLU A 3 -8.76 -3.74 -13.80
C GLU A 3 -7.67 -3.47 -12.76
N LEU A 4 -6.64 -4.31 -12.69
CA LEU A 4 -5.51 -4.14 -11.76
C LEU A 4 -4.59 -2.96 -12.12
N ARG A 5 -4.58 -2.50 -13.36
CA ARG A 5 -3.66 -1.44 -13.83
C ARG A 5 -3.80 -0.13 -13.05
N ARG A 6 -4.97 0.18 -12.51
CA ARG A 6 -5.22 1.38 -11.72
C ARG A 6 -4.46 1.39 -10.39
N LEU A 7 -4.38 0.24 -9.70
CA LEU A 7 -3.63 0.09 -8.44
C LEU A 7 -2.14 -0.17 -8.65
N GLN A 8 -1.72 -0.51 -9.86
CA GLN A 8 -0.30 -0.67 -10.21
C GLN A 8 0.46 0.67 -10.30
N GLN A 9 -0.24 1.78 -10.48
CA GLN A 9 0.39 3.11 -10.52
C GLN A 9 0.93 3.49 -9.13
N SER A 10 2.23 3.77 -9.02
CA SER A 10 2.87 4.11 -7.74
C SER A 10 2.22 5.31 -7.05
N LYS A 11 1.87 6.34 -7.80
CA LYS A 11 1.18 7.53 -7.27
C LYS A 11 -0.21 7.23 -6.71
N VAL A 12 -0.93 6.27 -7.29
CA VAL A 12 -2.22 5.81 -6.75
C VAL A 12 -2.00 5.10 -5.43
N ARG A 13 -1.05 4.15 -5.35
CA ARG A 13 -0.75 3.45 -4.09
C ARG A 13 -0.26 4.40 -3.00
N GLU A 14 0.57 5.38 -3.35
CA GLU A 14 1.00 6.43 -2.43
C GLU A 14 -0.20 7.23 -1.90
N ALA A 15 -1.14 7.63 -2.77
CA ALA A 15 -2.35 8.32 -2.38
C ALA A 15 -3.23 7.51 -1.43
N LEU A 16 -3.40 6.20 -1.69
CA LEU A 16 -4.15 5.31 -0.81
C LEU A 16 -3.52 5.21 0.59
N ALA A 17 -2.18 5.24 0.68
CA ALA A 17 -1.48 5.24 1.96
C ALA A 17 -1.81 6.47 2.82
N TYR A 18 -2.04 7.64 2.21
CA TYR A 18 -2.50 8.85 2.93
C TYR A 18 -3.96 8.79 3.39
N ALA A 19 -4.77 7.90 2.83
CA ALA A 19 -6.15 7.67 3.28
C ALA A 19 -6.24 6.72 4.49
N PHE A 20 -5.16 5.99 4.81
CA PHE A 20 -5.09 5.08 5.94
C PHE A 20 -4.57 5.79 7.19
N ASP A 21 -5.43 5.98 8.18
CA ASP A 21 -5.06 6.58 9.47
C ASP A 21 -4.53 5.52 10.43
N PHE A 22 -3.23 5.23 10.33
CA PHE A 22 -2.58 4.25 11.19
C PHE A 22 -2.60 4.68 12.66
N GLU A 23 -2.29 5.93 12.98
CA GLU A 23 -2.18 6.41 14.35
C GLU A 23 -3.53 6.34 15.08
N TRP A 24 -4.62 6.71 14.39
CA TRP A 24 -5.97 6.55 14.95
C TRP A 24 -6.31 5.06 15.15
N SER A 25 -6.06 4.23 14.15
CA SER A 25 -6.31 2.78 14.23
C SER A 25 -5.52 2.15 15.36
N ASN A 26 -4.24 2.47 15.47
CA ASN A 26 -3.37 1.96 16.54
C ASN A 26 -3.86 2.39 17.93
N LYS A 27 -4.16 3.68 18.10
CA LYS A 27 -4.63 4.23 19.36
C LYS A 27 -6.01 3.66 19.78
N THR A 28 -6.93 3.59 18.83
CA THR A 28 -8.35 3.28 19.09
C THR A 28 -8.64 1.78 19.13
N LEU A 29 -8.03 1.02 18.21
CA LEU A 29 -8.32 -0.39 18.02
C LEU A 29 -7.28 -1.30 18.69
N PHE A 30 -6.04 -0.82 18.85
CA PHE A 30 -4.90 -1.62 19.30
C PHE A 30 -4.18 -1.03 20.53
N TYR A 31 -4.74 -0.01 21.16
CA TYR A 31 -4.22 0.57 22.42
C TYR A 31 -2.75 1.02 22.32
N GLY A 32 -2.31 1.46 21.16
CA GLY A 32 -0.92 1.91 20.92
C GLY A 32 0.13 0.80 20.84
N GLN A 33 -0.29 -0.47 20.69
CA GLN A 33 0.65 -1.61 20.77
C GLN A 33 1.44 -1.87 19.47
N TYR A 34 1.10 -1.22 18.37
CA TYR A 34 1.78 -1.42 17.09
C TYR A 34 2.70 -0.25 16.74
N THR A 35 3.73 -0.55 15.97
CA THR A 35 4.61 0.44 15.34
C THR A 35 4.44 0.40 13.84
N ARG A 36 4.31 1.57 13.19
CA ARG A 36 4.21 1.64 11.72
C ARG A 36 5.49 1.12 11.08
N THR A 37 5.36 0.08 10.28
CA THR A 37 6.48 -0.48 9.53
C THR A 37 6.95 0.50 8.45
N ARG A 38 8.26 0.72 8.37
CA ARG A 38 8.92 1.60 7.40
C ARG A 38 10.03 0.92 6.60
N SER A 39 10.39 -0.31 6.98
CA SER A 39 11.37 -1.13 6.27
C SER A 39 10.93 -2.57 6.32
N TYR A 40 11.23 -3.36 5.30
CA TYR A 40 10.99 -4.81 5.29
C TYR A 40 11.78 -5.54 6.38
N PHE A 41 12.93 -5.00 6.75
CA PHE A 41 13.81 -5.56 7.79
C PHE A 41 13.78 -4.75 9.08
N MET A 42 12.67 -4.09 9.37
CA MET A 42 12.52 -3.33 10.61
C MET A 42 12.76 -4.21 11.83
N ASN A 43 13.39 -3.63 12.87
CA ASN A 43 13.86 -4.31 14.09
C ASN A 43 15.04 -5.27 13.87
N SER A 44 15.75 -5.16 12.76
CA SER A 44 16.99 -5.89 12.51
C SER A 44 18.13 -4.92 12.14
N GLU A 45 19.36 -5.44 12.07
CA GLU A 45 20.52 -4.68 11.60
C GLU A 45 20.42 -4.30 10.11
N LEU A 46 19.56 -4.97 9.36
CA LEU A 46 19.30 -4.70 7.93
C LEU A 46 18.22 -3.62 7.71
N GLU A 47 17.70 -3.03 8.78
CA GLU A 47 16.69 -1.97 8.64
C GLU A 47 17.25 -0.78 7.88
N ALA A 48 16.63 -0.43 6.75
CA ALA A 48 16.94 0.80 6.02
C ALA A 48 16.62 2.03 6.87
N LYS A 49 17.62 2.89 7.13
CA LYS A 49 17.51 4.13 7.93
C LYS A 49 18.20 5.28 7.20
N GLY A 50 17.47 6.39 7.08
CA GLY A 50 18.01 7.56 6.42
C GLY A 50 18.26 7.38 4.92
N LEU A 51 19.28 8.06 4.41
CA LEU A 51 19.76 7.91 3.04
C LEU A 51 20.82 6.81 2.95
N PRO A 52 21.05 6.25 1.75
CA PRO A 52 22.06 5.24 1.55
C PRO A 52 23.45 5.66 2.05
N SER A 53 24.11 4.79 2.77
CA SER A 53 25.49 4.97 3.21
C SER A 53 26.47 5.03 2.01
N PRO A 54 27.70 5.50 2.18
CA PRO A 54 28.70 5.49 1.12
C PRO A 54 28.97 4.09 0.53
N ALA A 55 28.81 3.03 1.32
CA ALA A 55 28.97 1.65 0.86
C ALA A 55 27.80 1.21 -0.02
N GLU A 56 26.58 1.53 0.39
CA GLU A 56 25.34 1.27 -0.39
C GLU A 56 25.33 2.07 -1.68
N LEU A 57 25.75 3.34 -1.65
CA LEU A 57 25.83 4.17 -2.86
C LEU A 57 26.75 3.57 -3.93
N LYS A 58 27.83 2.89 -3.59
CA LYS A 58 28.68 2.20 -4.57
C LYS A 58 27.92 1.14 -5.36
N ILE A 59 26.91 0.54 -4.73
CA ILE A 59 26.06 -0.50 -5.36
C ILE A 59 24.91 0.15 -6.12
N LEU A 60 24.33 1.21 -5.57
CA LEU A 60 23.12 1.83 -6.10
C LEU A 60 23.38 2.83 -7.25
N GLU A 61 24.54 3.55 -7.25
CA GLU A 61 24.86 4.54 -8.28
C GLU A 61 24.82 4.00 -9.73
N PRO A 62 25.32 2.78 -10.02
CA PRO A 62 25.17 2.20 -11.36
C PRO A 62 23.72 1.98 -11.81
N LEU A 63 22.77 1.99 -10.88
CA LEU A 63 21.34 1.80 -11.13
C LEU A 63 20.58 3.13 -11.22
N ARG A 64 21.25 4.27 -11.09
CA ARG A 64 20.63 5.59 -11.19
C ARG A 64 19.95 5.76 -12.56
N GLY A 65 18.69 6.21 -12.53
CA GLY A 65 17.83 6.28 -13.72
C GLY A 65 17.10 4.97 -14.06
N GLN A 66 17.44 3.84 -13.41
CA GLN A 66 16.71 2.58 -13.52
C GLN A 66 15.81 2.32 -12.29
N ILE A 67 16.17 2.92 -11.15
CA ILE A 67 15.39 2.89 -9.90
C ILE A 67 14.93 4.31 -9.54
N PRO A 68 13.89 4.47 -8.69
CA PRO A 68 13.37 5.78 -8.32
C PRO A 68 14.43 6.69 -7.70
N ASP A 69 14.48 7.94 -8.11
CA ASP A 69 15.43 8.94 -7.58
C ASP A 69 15.26 9.18 -6.08
N GLU A 70 14.10 8.93 -5.54
CA GLU A 70 13.79 9.01 -4.10
C GLU A 70 14.71 8.13 -3.26
N VAL A 71 15.19 7.00 -3.79
CA VAL A 71 16.17 6.12 -3.12
C VAL A 71 17.43 6.89 -2.74
N PHE A 72 17.83 7.89 -3.53
CA PHE A 72 19.06 8.67 -3.32
C PHE A 72 18.83 9.98 -2.57
N THR A 73 17.60 10.46 -2.53
CA THR A 73 17.31 11.86 -2.16
C THR A 73 16.39 12.00 -0.96
N LYS A 74 15.67 10.94 -0.58
CA LYS A 74 14.64 11.04 0.45
C LYS A 74 14.59 9.78 1.31
N GLU A 75 14.66 9.95 2.62
CA GLU A 75 14.33 8.86 3.54
C GLU A 75 12.86 8.47 3.39
N TYR A 76 12.59 7.17 3.27
CA TYR A 76 11.22 6.69 3.25
C TYR A 76 10.59 6.77 4.63
N ASN A 77 9.51 7.49 4.73
CA ASN A 77 8.64 7.53 5.90
C ASN A 77 7.19 7.38 5.44
N PRO A 78 6.43 6.43 5.99
CA PRO A 78 5.00 6.31 5.68
C PRO A 78 4.26 7.56 6.17
N PRO A 79 3.09 7.89 5.57
CA PRO A 79 2.24 8.97 6.05
C PRO A 79 1.95 8.83 7.55
N LYS A 80 1.98 9.94 8.28
CA LYS A 80 1.72 10.00 9.71
C LYS A 80 0.63 11.02 10.01
N THR A 81 -0.24 10.69 10.96
CA THR A 81 -1.31 11.58 11.45
C THR A 81 -1.10 11.90 12.94
N ASP A 82 -1.96 12.71 13.52
CA ASP A 82 -2.00 12.99 14.95
C ASP A 82 -2.84 11.98 15.76
N GLY A 83 -3.44 11.00 15.09
CA GLY A 83 -4.28 9.96 15.71
C GLY A 83 -5.64 10.46 16.22
N THR A 84 -6.07 11.63 15.80
CA THR A 84 -7.41 12.18 16.17
C THR A 84 -8.53 11.67 15.27
N GLY A 85 -8.21 11.00 14.17
CA GLY A 85 -9.15 10.63 13.11
C GLY A 85 -9.38 11.76 12.09
N ASN A 86 -8.76 12.93 12.29
CA ASN A 86 -8.82 14.02 11.32
C ASN A 86 -7.69 13.89 10.30
N ILE A 87 -7.97 13.23 9.19
CA ILE A 87 -6.99 13.02 8.10
C ILE A 87 -7.13 14.01 6.94
N ARG A 88 -7.72 15.17 7.16
CA ARG A 88 -7.99 16.16 6.09
C ARG A 88 -6.75 16.52 5.28
N GLU A 89 -5.61 16.72 5.93
CA GLU A 89 -4.35 17.02 5.25
C GLU A 89 -3.85 15.83 4.41
N GLY A 90 -3.94 14.61 4.94
CA GLY A 90 -3.63 13.39 4.21
C GLY A 90 -4.50 13.24 2.96
N LEU A 91 -5.82 13.45 3.08
CA LEU A 91 -6.73 13.38 1.93
C LEU A 91 -6.44 14.48 0.89
N ARG A 92 -6.02 15.68 1.31
CA ARG A 92 -5.60 16.73 0.38
C ARG A 92 -4.35 16.30 -0.42
N THR A 93 -3.36 15.73 0.25
CA THR A 93 -2.16 15.17 -0.38
C THR A 93 -2.54 14.04 -1.35
N ALA A 94 -3.40 13.12 -0.89
CA ALA A 94 -3.90 12.03 -1.73
C ALA A 94 -4.56 12.52 -3.02
N LEU A 95 -5.43 13.54 -2.95
CA LEU A 95 -6.05 14.13 -4.14
C LEU A 95 -5.02 14.73 -5.10
N GLY A 96 -3.97 15.38 -4.58
CA GLY A 96 -2.87 15.89 -5.40
C GLY A 96 -2.13 14.79 -6.15
N LEU A 97 -1.83 13.66 -5.48
CA LEU A 97 -1.18 12.49 -6.07
C LEU A 97 -2.08 11.81 -7.11
N LEU A 98 -3.36 11.65 -6.82
CA LEU A 98 -4.35 11.08 -7.74
C LEU A 98 -4.46 11.94 -9.02
N LYS A 99 -4.47 13.27 -8.87
CA LYS A 99 -4.45 14.18 -10.02
C LYS A 99 -3.20 14.01 -10.88
N GLN A 100 -2.02 13.88 -10.27
CA GLN A 100 -0.77 13.58 -10.99
C GLN A 100 -0.82 12.24 -11.73
N ALA A 101 -1.59 11.27 -11.21
CA ALA A 101 -1.83 9.98 -11.84
C ALA A 101 -2.95 10.00 -12.91
N GLY A 102 -3.53 11.17 -13.21
CA GLY A 102 -4.58 11.33 -14.22
C GLY A 102 -5.98 11.01 -13.72
N TRP A 103 -6.23 11.17 -12.41
CA TRP A 103 -7.53 10.96 -11.80
C TRP A 103 -8.09 12.26 -11.22
N SER A 104 -9.37 12.52 -11.43
CA SER A 104 -10.07 13.69 -10.89
C SER A 104 -11.48 13.33 -10.44
N ILE A 105 -12.03 14.12 -9.50
CA ILE A 105 -13.42 13.92 -9.04
C ILE A 105 -14.38 14.53 -10.08
N LYS A 106 -15.28 13.68 -10.60
CA LYS A 106 -16.40 14.06 -11.46
C LYS A 106 -17.69 13.50 -10.86
N ASP A 107 -18.66 14.35 -10.64
CA ASP A 107 -19.96 13.97 -10.04
C ASP A 107 -19.82 13.15 -8.73
N GLY A 108 -18.87 13.55 -7.88
CA GLY A 108 -18.58 12.89 -6.61
C GLY A 108 -17.83 11.56 -6.72
N LYS A 109 -17.41 11.15 -7.91
CA LYS A 109 -16.65 9.90 -8.14
C LYS A 109 -15.27 10.21 -8.71
N LEU A 110 -14.25 9.50 -8.19
CA LEU A 110 -12.89 9.57 -8.72
C LEU A 110 -12.85 8.89 -10.10
N THR A 111 -12.56 9.65 -11.12
CA THR A 111 -12.69 9.23 -12.53
C THR A 111 -11.38 9.43 -13.25
N ASN A 112 -10.95 8.45 -14.03
CA ASN A 112 -9.76 8.57 -14.89
C ASN A 112 -10.04 9.58 -16.03
N GLU A 113 -9.16 10.55 -16.19
CA GLU A 113 -9.35 11.65 -17.14
C GLU A 113 -9.30 11.21 -18.60
N LYS A 114 -8.59 10.11 -18.89
CA LYS A 114 -8.43 9.59 -20.25
C LYS A 114 -9.50 8.57 -20.61
N SER A 115 -9.74 7.57 -19.71
CA SER A 115 -10.65 6.46 -20.01
C SER A 115 -12.10 6.74 -19.58
N GLY A 116 -12.33 7.68 -18.65
CA GLY A 116 -13.63 7.89 -18.03
C GLY A 116 -14.00 6.81 -17.00
N GLU A 117 -13.10 5.89 -16.72
CA GLU A 117 -13.30 4.81 -15.74
C GLU A 117 -13.39 5.38 -14.33
N LYS A 118 -14.34 4.87 -13.53
CA LYS A 118 -14.48 5.21 -12.11
C LYS A 118 -13.56 4.33 -11.26
N MET A 119 -12.94 4.91 -10.24
CA MET A 119 -12.12 4.16 -9.30
C MET A 119 -13.00 3.36 -8.35
N ALA A 120 -12.98 2.04 -8.53
CA ALA A 120 -13.65 1.10 -7.64
C ALA A 120 -12.77 -0.14 -7.44
N PHE A 121 -12.79 -0.75 -6.25
CA PHE A 121 -12.08 -1.99 -5.96
C PHE A 121 -12.63 -2.68 -4.71
N GLU A 122 -12.29 -3.96 -4.55
CA GLU A 122 -12.64 -4.79 -3.41
C GLU A 122 -11.43 -5.04 -2.52
N ILE A 123 -11.62 -4.96 -1.21
CA ILE A 123 -10.64 -5.40 -0.20
C ILE A 123 -11.06 -6.77 0.28
N LEU A 124 -10.27 -7.80 -0.07
CA LEU A 124 -10.52 -9.18 0.30
C LEU A 124 -9.95 -9.46 1.70
N LEU A 125 -10.77 -10.04 2.56
CA LEU A 125 -10.41 -10.41 3.93
C LEU A 125 -10.69 -11.89 4.19
N VAL A 126 -9.81 -12.52 4.98
CA VAL A 126 -10.00 -13.90 5.48
C VAL A 126 -10.71 -13.93 6.83
N SER A 127 -10.73 -12.82 7.56
CA SER A 127 -11.29 -12.78 8.92
C SER A 127 -12.09 -11.51 9.16
N PRO A 128 -13.29 -11.61 9.78
CA PRO A 128 -14.08 -10.44 10.19
C PRO A 128 -13.35 -9.50 11.14
N GLN A 129 -12.31 -9.98 11.83
CA GLN A 129 -11.51 -9.15 12.74
C GLN A 129 -10.81 -7.99 12.03
N PHE A 130 -10.50 -8.14 10.74
CA PHE A 130 -9.89 -7.08 9.93
C PHE A 130 -10.90 -6.05 9.43
N GLU A 131 -12.21 -6.32 9.48
CA GLU A 131 -13.23 -5.37 9.05
C GLU A 131 -13.17 -4.07 9.86
N ARG A 132 -12.89 -4.15 11.17
CA ARG A 132 -12.73 -2.97 12.03
C ARG A 132 -11.58 -2.04 11.61
N ILE A 133 -10.64 -2.55 10.80
CA ILE A 133 -9.52 -1.78 10.23
C ILE A 133 -9.88 -1.32 8.82
N ALA A 134 -10.44 -2.21 8.02
CA ALA A 134 -10.73 -1.95 6.61
C ALA A 134 -11.91 -0.97 6.43
N LEU A 135 -12.97 -1.07 7.23
CA LEU A 135 -14.14 -0.21 7.09
C LEU A 135 -13.84 1.28 7.31
N PRO A 136 -13.11 1.72 8.36
CA PRO A 136 -12.70 3.12 8.48
C PRO A 136 -11.84 3.60 7.30
N PHE A 137 -11.03 2.71 6.72
CA PHE A 137 -10.25 3.03 5.54
C PHE A 137 -11.16 3.25 4.32
N THR A 138 -12.15 2.39 4.08
CA THR A 138 -13.10 2.59 2.96
C THR A 138 -13.90 3.88 3.11
N GLU A 139 -14.27 4.28 4.31
CA GLU A 139 -14.93 5.57 4.55
C GLU A 139 -14.03 6.77 4.19
N ASN A 140 -12.73 6.67 4.46
CA ASN A 140 -11.78 7.68 4.03
C ASN A 140 -11.61 7.71 2.51
N LEU A 141 -11.57 6.54 1.86
CA LEU A 141 -11.50 6.40 0.40
C LEU A 141 -12.74 6.99 -0.27
N LYS A 142 -13.91 6.80 0.31
CA LYS A 142 -15.17 7.39 -0.17
C LYS A 142 -15.11 8.92 -0.21
N ARG A 143 -14.41 9.56 0.74
CA ARG A 143 -14.17 11.01 0.74
C ARG A 143 -13.30 11.47 -0.43
N LEU A 144 -12.52 10.57 -1.03
CA LEU A 144 -11.75 10.79 -2.26
C LEU A 144 -12.55 10.45 -3.52
N GLY A 145 -13.82 10.06 -3.39
CA GLY A 145 -14.67 9.63 -4.50
C GLY A 145 -14.38 8.20 -4.98
N ILE A 146 -13.62 7.42 -4.20
CA ILE A 146 -13.28 6.02 -4.51
C ILE A 146 -14.39 5.11 -3.96
N ASP A 147 -14.84 4.16 -4.76
CA ASP A 147 -15.81 3.15 -4.39
C ASP A 147 -15.07 1.86 -3.97
N ALA A 148 -14.70 1.80 -2.69
CA ALA A 148 -14.02 0.65 -2.12
C ALA A 148 -14.99 -0.16 -1.26
N SER A 149 -15.07 -1.48 -1.51
CA SER A 149 -15.88 -2.42 -0.75
C SER A 149 -15.00 -3.38 0.05
N VAL A 150 -15.55 -3.97 1.10
CA VAL A 150 -14.90 -5.01 1.90
C VAL A 150 -15.65 -6.31 1.69
N ARG A 151 -14.91 -7.38 1.41
CA ARG A 151 -15.46 -8.73 1.28
C ARG A 151 -14.70 -9.71 2.15
N THR A 152 -15.36 -10.23 3.15
CA THR A 152 -14.83 -11.30 4.00
C THR A 152 -15.30 -12.65 3.49
N VAL A 153 -14.37 -13.58 3.31
CA VAL A 153 -14.60 -14.95 2.83
C VAL A 153 -14.00 -15.95 3.80
N ASP A 154 -14.37 -17.23 3.67
CA ASP A 154 -13.72 -18.30 4.43
C ASP A 154 -12.27 -18.57 3.95
N THR A 155 -11.51 -19.32 4.75
CA THR A 155 -10.09 -19.59 4.48
C THR A 155 -9.86 -20.30 3.15
N ALA A 156 -10.72 -21.25 2.79
CA ALA A 156 -10.55 -22.01 1.55
C ALA A 156 -10.78 -21.13 0.32
N GLN A 157 -11.82 -20.29 0.38
CA GLN A 157 -12.11 -19.34 -0.68
C GLN A 157 -11.03 -18.23 -0.76
N PHE A 158 -10.53 -17.77 0.40
CA PHE A 158 -9.44 -16.79 0.44
C PHE A 158 -8.19 -17.36 -0.23
N GLN A 159 -7.76 -18.56 0.17
CA GLN A 159 -6.59 -19.24 -0.41
C GLN A 159 -6.73 -19.38 -1.92
N LYS A 160 -7.87 -19.94 -2.39
CA LYS A 160 -8.11 -20.09 -3.82
C LYS A 160 -8.00 -18.78 -4.58
N ARG A 161 -8.64 -17.71 -4.09
CA ARG A 161 -8.60 -16.41 -4.74
C ARG A 161 -7.20 -15.79 -4.72
N SER A 162 -6.44 -16.00 -3.64
CA SER A 162 -5.05 -15.54 -3.55
C SER A 162 -4.16 -16.27 -4.55
N ASP A 163 -4.25 -17.59 -4.64
CA ASP A 163 -3.49 -18.43 -5.57
C ASP A 163 -3.78 -18.07 -7.05
N GLU A 164 -5.01 -17.66 -7.33
CA GLU A 164 -5.48 -17.26 -8.66
C GLU A 164 -5.25 -15.77 -8.94
N PHE A 165 -4.71 -14.98 -7.98
CA PHE A 165 -4.61 -13.52 -8.03
C PHE A 165 -5.94 -12.81 -8.28
N ASP A 166 -7.05 -13.42 -7.83
CA ASP A 166 -8.42 -12.90 -7.95
C ASP A 166 -8.74 -11.94 -6.79
N PHE A 167 -8.02 -10.84 -6.69
CA PHE A 167 -8.24 -9.76 -5.73
C PHE A 167 -7.70 -8.43 -6.26
N ASP A 168 -8.31 -7.33 -5.82
CA ASP A 168 -7.77 -5.99 -6.05
C ASP A 168 -6.82 -5.58 -4.92
N MET A 169 -7.23 -5.81 -3.67
CA MET A 169 -6.47 -5.53 -2.46
C MET A 169 -6.72 -6.63 -1.43
N VAL A 170 -5.68 -7.05 -0.75
CA VAL A 170 -5.72 -8.12 0.25
C VAL A 170 -4.95 -7.71 1.49
N VAL A 171 -5.32 -8.26 2.65
CA VAL A 171 -4.53 -8.14 3.88
C VAL A 171 -3.65 -9.37 4.01
N GLU A 172 -2.34 -9.16 4.02
CA GLU A 172 -1.35 -10.22 4.04
C GLU A 172 -0.22 -9.91 5.02
N SER A 173 0.49 -10.95 5.46
CA SER A 173 1.65 -10.87 6.33
C SER A 173 2.91 -11.36 5.62
N TRP A 174 3.93 -10.51 5.54
CA TRP A 174 5.20 -10.80 4.89
C TRP A 174 6.26 -11.07 5.95
N GLY A 175 6.53 -12.35 6.20
CA GLY A 175 7.60 -12.76 7.10
C GLY A 175 8.98 -12.50 6.49
N GLN A 176 9.89 -11.96 7.29
CA GLN A 176 11.30 -11.77 6.91
C GLN A 176 12.17 -12.52 7.89
N SER A 177 13.07 -13.36 7.39
CA SER A 177 14.08 -13.99 8.24
C SER A 177 15.20 -13.01 8.60
N GLU A 178 15.85 -13.22 9.75
CA GLU A 178 17.00 -12.39 10.15
C GLU A 178 18.15 -12.49 9.16
N SER A 179 18.28 -13.63 8.48
CA SER A 179 19.21 -13.81 7.35
C SER A 179 18.38 -13.99 6.08
N PRO A 180 18.28 -12.96 5.22
CA PRO A 180 17.50 -13.03 3.99
C PRO A 180 17.90 -14.22 3.13
N GLY A 181 16.92 -15.05 2.77
CA GLY A 181 17.12 -16.28 2.03
C GLY A 181 16.25 -16.37 0.78
N ASN A 182 15.74 -17.58 0.49
CA ASN A 182 14.93 -17.84 -0.69
C ASN A 182 13.62 -17.06 -0.70
N GLU A 183 13.06 -16.73 0.47
CA GLU A 183 11.85 -15.91 0.57
C GLU A 183 11.96 -14.57 -0.18
N GLN A 184 13.17 -14.03 -0.32
CA GLN A 184 13.41 -12.80 -1.08
C GLN A 184 13.14 -13.00 -2.57
N ARG A 185 13.43 -14.19 -3.11
CA ARG A 185 13.13 -14.55 -4.50
C ARG A 185 11.65 -14.78 -4.71
N ASP A 186 11.01 -15.44 -3.74
CA ASP A 186 9.58 -15.74 -3.81
C ASP A 186 8.74 -14.46 -3.71
N PHE A 187 9.13 -13.51 -2.87
CA PHE A 187 8.37 -12.25 -2.68
C PHE A 187 8.69 -11.18 -3.73
N TRP A 188 9.96 -11.08 -4.16
CA TRP A 188 10.45 -9.92 -4.93
C TRP A 188 11.10 -10.28 -6.25
N GLY A 189 11.32 -11.55 -6.53
CA GLY A 189 11.93 -12.01 -7.77
C GLY A 189 11.00 -11.79 -8.97
N SER A 190 11.55 -11.33 -10.09
CA SER A 190 10.75 -11.12 -11.32
C SER A 190 10.09 -12.41 -11.83
N GLU A 191 10.74 -13.56 -11.58
CA GLU A 191 10.21 -14.87 -11.99
C GLU A 191 8.94 -15.25 -11.18
N ALA A 192 8.84 -14.79 -9.94
CA ALA A 192 7.66 -15.06 -9.09
C ALA A 192 6.41 -14.34 -9.61
N ALA A 193 6.55 -13.24 -10.34
CA ALA A 193 5.42 -12.46 -10.85
C ALA A 193 4.56 -13.23 -11.89
N ASP A 194 5.12 -14.25 -12.52
CA ASP A 194 4.45 -15.05 -13.55
C ASP A 194 4.07 -16.45 -13.06
N GLN A 195 4.29 -16.74 -11.78
CA GLN A 195 3.92 -18.02 -11.15
C GLN A 195 2.59 -17.89 -10.41
N GLN A 196 1.77 -18.91 -10.52
CA GLN A 196 0.59 -19.08 -9.68
C GLN A 196 1.07 -19.48 -8.28
N GLY A 197 0.65 -18.75 -7.25
CA GLY A 197 1.23 -18.86 -5.93
C GLY A 197 0.30 -19.27 -4.84
#